data_98324981ee8f7a6f5b4be9925ae0ae64
#
_entry.id   98324981ee8f7a6f5b4be9925ae0ae64
#
_cell.length_a   1.000
_cell.length_b   1.000
_cell.length_c   1.000
_cell.angle_alpha   90.00
_cell.angle_beta   90.00
_cell.angle_gamma   90.00
#
_symmetry.space_group_name_H-M   'P 1'
#
loop_
_entity.id
_entity.type
_entity.pdbx_description
1 polymer ?
#
loop_
_entity_poly.entity_id
_entity_poly.type
_entity_poly.pdbx_seq_one_letter_code
_entity_poly.pdbx_strand_id
1 'polypeptide(L)'
;MKVKSQKDYTIAVIGSHSALDVCRGAKDEGFRTLVVVEKGRDKTYAKYFKTKGELGCVDEVLYVDKFKDILSLKIQNELKKRNCIFIPHRSFEVYVNDYDAIENKFNVPVFGNKKLLRLEERTESPNQYDLLKWANIKFPKRFKNPKDIDRLVLVKAQQEKVSFERGFFFASSPKEFEQEAKKRIASGLISKKSLKEAIIEEFVVGTSVNFNFFYSAVGKRLELVGTDTRRQTNLDGFLRLPAQQQIEAARYLEVTFKEMGHTAVTLPESLIEEAMEIGERFVKATQQKFSPGVIGPFALQSLIRPVFPKLEIVVYDVAPRFPGSPGIASTPYSGYLYGKSLSMGRRVAMEIKEAIKKNKLKEITT
;
A
#
# COMPACT_ATOMS: atom_id res chain seq x y z
N MET A 1 -8.58 -10.70 37.39
CA MET A 1 -7.99 -11.00 36.09
C MET A 1 -6.65 -10.33 35.97
N LYS A 2 -5.57 -11.06 35.60
CA LYS A 2 -4.25 -10.48 35.41
C LYS A 2 -4.29 -9.50 34.22
N VAL A 3 -3.93 -8.25 34.42
CA VAL A 3 -3.89 -7.25 33.34
C VAL A 3 -2.82 -7.70 32.35
N LYS A 4 -3.21 -7.99 31.10
CA LYS A 4 -2.27 -8.35 30.04
C LYS A 4 -1.40 -7.14 29.67
N SER A 5 -0.13 -7.39 29.40
CA SER A 5 0.85 -6.39 28.95
C SER A 5 1.25 -6.67 27.49
N GLN A 6 1.97 -5.72 26.87
CA GLN A 6 2.51 -5.95 25.52
C GLN A 6 3.39 -7.20 25.42
N LYS A 7 4.04 -7.62 26.51
CA LYS A 7 4.90 -8.84 26.58
C LYS A 7 4.12 -10.14 26.38
N ASP A 8 2.80 -10.09 26.60
CA ASP A 8 1.91 -11.26 26.43
C ASP A 8 1.48 -11.45 24.97
N TYR A 9 1.82 -10.50 24.09
CA TYR A 9 1.47 -10.52 22.68
C TYR A 9 2.70 -10.59 21.78
N THR A 10 2.51 -11.17 20.59
CA THR A 10 3.50 -11.23 19.54
C THR A 10 2.97 -10.51 18.31
N ILE A 11 3.76 -9.63 17.73
CA ILE A 11 3.41 -9.01 16.44
C ILE A 11 3.86 -9.95 15.33
N ALA A 12 2.91 -10.36 14.50
CA ALA A 12 3.15 -11.30 13.40
C ALA A 12 2.96 -10.61 12.04
N VAL A 13 3.80 -10.99 11.06
CA VAL A 13 3.76 -10.45 9.71
C VAL A 13 4.27 -11.49 8.70
N ILE A 14 3.84 -11.40 7.44
CA ILE A 14 4.47 -12.18 6.34
C ILE A 14 5.85 -11.61 6.00
N GLY A 15 6.82 -12.47 5.77
CA GLY A 15 8.19 -12.11 5.42
C GLY A 15 8.34 -11.60 3.99
N SER A 16 7.94 -10.37 3.76
CA SER A 16 8.04 -9.65 2.49
C SER A 16 7.79 -8.16 2.73
N HIS A 17 7.90 -7.33 1.70
CA HIS A 17 7.50 -5.92 1.70
C HIS A 17 8.06 -5.15 2.91
N SER A 18 7.24 -4.75 3.88
CA SER A 18 7.59 -3.91 5.03
C SER A 18 7.77 -4.69 6.34
N ALA A 19 7.97 -6.01 6.27
CA ALA A 19 8.04 -6.86 7.47
C ALA A 19 9.11 -6.42 8.47
N LEU A 20 10.26 -5.93 8.01
CA LEU A 20 11.33 -5.47 8.89
C LEU A 20 10.94 -4.17 9.63
N ASP A 21 10.22 -3.25 8.99
CA ASP A 21 9.72 -2.05 9.64
C ASP A 21 8.69 -2.39 10.73
N VAL A 22 7.77 -3.31 10.44
CA VAL A 22 6.82 -3.85 11.44
C VAL A 22 7.57 -4.47 12.61
N CYS A 23 8.55 -5.34 12.36
CA CYS A 23 9.31 -6.02 13.41
C CYS A 23 10.15 -5.02 14.22
N ARG A 24 10.83 -4.07 13.58
CA ARG A 24 11.65 -3.08 14.30
C ARG A 24 10.78 -2.22 15.19
N GLY A 25 9.68 -1.71 14.66
CA GLY A 25 8.74 -0.90 15.43
C GLY A 25 8.12 -1.67 16.62
N ALA A 26 7.79 -2.93 16.43
CA ALA A 26 7.29 -3.80 17.49
C ALA A 26 8.32 -4.01 18.60
N LYS A 27 9.58 -4.27 18.24
CA LYS A 27 10.69 -4.40 19.21
C LYS A 27 10.92 -3.13 20.01
N ASP A 28 10.88 -1.97 19.35
CA ASP A 28 11.07 -0.67 19.99
C ASP A 28 10.01 -0.38 21.05
N GLU A 29 8.81 -0.96 20.89
CA GLU A 29 7.71 -0.83 21.85
C GLU A 29 7.58 -2.02 22.82
N GLY A 30 8.54 -2.97 22.78
CA GLY A 30 8.68 -4.06 23.75
C GLY A 30 7.82 -5.30 23.45
N PHE A 31 7.36 -5.46 22.20
CA PHE A 31 6.70 -6.69 21.74
C PHE A 31 7.69 -7.76 21.30
N ARG A 32 7.25 -9.01 21.36
CA ARG A 32 7.86 -10.09 20.58
C ARG A 32 7.44 -10.02 19.12
N THR A 33 8.26 -10.53 18.22
CA THR A 33 8.02 -10.51 16.78
C THR A 33 8.12 -11.90 16.18
N LEU A 34 7.24 -12.17 15.22
CA LEU A 34 7.19 -13.40 14.46
C LEU A 34 7.01 -13.09 12.97
N VAL A 35 7.85 -13.67 12.13
CA VAL A 35 7.73 -13.56 10.68
C VAL A 35 7.36 -14.91 10.09
N VAL A 36 6.25 -14.96 9.34
CA VAL A 36 5.87 -16.12 8.53
C VAL A 36 6.65 -16.07 7.22
N VAL A 37 7.45 -17.08 6.93
CA VAL A 37 8.32 -17.10 5.75
C VAL A 37 8.10 -18.34 4.88
N GLU A 38 8.14 -18.15 3.58
CA GLU A 38 8.19 -19.24 2.62
C GLU A 38 9.60 -19.84 2.61
N LYS A 39 9.71 -21.16 2.62
CA LYS A 39 10.99 -21.86 2.55
C LYS A 39 11.83 -21.38 1.36
N GLY A 40 13.11 -21.12 1.60
CA GLY A 40 14.04 -20.57 0.60
C GLY A 40 14.04 -19.03 0.48
N ARG A 41 13.10 -18.32 1.15
CA ARG A 41 13.02 -16.86 1.19
C ARG A 41 13.25 -16.28 2.59
N ASP A 42 13.93 -17.03 3.44
CA ASP A 42 14.01 -16.82 4.88
C ASP A 42 15.26 -16.08 5.37
N LYS A 43 16.35 -16.05 4.58
CA LYS A 43 17.67 -15.55 5.03
C LYS A 43 17.61 -14.14 5.63
N THR A 44 16.80 -13.25 5.07
CA THR A 44 16.61 -11.89 5.58
C THR A 44 16.16 -11.92 7.04
N TYR A 45 15.20 -12.76 7.38
CA TYR A 45 14.53 -12.81 8.68
C TYR A 45 15.22 -13.78 9.65
N ALA A 46 15.58 -14.97 9.17
CA ALA A 46 16.14 -16.04 9.99
C ALA A 46 17.65 -15.88 10.26
N LYS A 47 18.35 -15.08 9.43
CA LYS A 47 19.81 -14.91 9.53
C LYS A 47 20.21 -13.46 9.79
N TYR A 48 19.90 -12.55 8.85
CA TYR A 48 20.47 -11.20 8.86
C TYR A 48 19.82 -10.28 9.90
N PHE A 49 18.51 -10.34 10.08
CA PHE A 49 17.76 -9.50 11.04
C PHE A 49 17.18 -10.31 12.20
N LYS A 50 17.62 -11.56 12.38
CA LYS A 50 17.30 -12.37 13.55
C LYS A 50 17.82 -11.70 14.83
N THR A 51 16.98 -11.63 15.86
CA THR A 51 17.38 -11.07 17.16
C THR A 51 18.56 -11.84 17.77
N LYS A 52 19.62 -11.10 18.13
CA LYS A 52 20.81 -11.58 18.84
C LYS A 52 21.21 -10.52 19.86
N GLY A 53 20.87 -10.72 21.13
CA GLY A 53 21.03 -9.68 22.15
C GLY A 53 20.18 -8.45 21.80
N GLU A 54 20.80 -7.31 21.68
CA GLU A 54 20.14 -6.04 21.32
C GLU A 54 19.99 -5.82 19.81
N LEU A 55 20.70 -6.63 19.00
CA LEU A 55 20.70 -6.49 17.54
C LEU A 55 19.55 -7.31 16.93
N GLY A 56 19.12 -6.86 15.75
CA GLY A 56 18.04 -7.48 14.99
C GLY A 56 16.65 -7.12 15.52
N CYS A 57 15.65 -7.64 14.84
CA CYS A 57 14.25 -7.33 15.18
C CYS A 57 13.28 -8.51 14.94
N VAL A 58 13.78 -9.68 14.56
CA VAL A 58 12.96 -10.87 14.33
C VAL A 58 13.25 -11.91 15.40
N ASP A 59 12.28 -12.12 16.31
CA ASP A 59 12.48 -13.08 17.41
C ASP A 59 12.18 -14.53 16.99
N GLU A 60 11.14 -14.73 16.18
CA GLU A 60 10.73 -16.04 15.70
C GLU A 60 10.48 -16.04 14.20
N VAL A 61 10.70 -17.18 13.56
CA VAL A 61 10.36 -17.44 12.16
C VAL A 61 9.47 -18.67 12.10
N LEU A 62 8.31 -18.55 11.46
CA LEU A 62 7.38 -19.65 11.21
C LEU A 62 7.42 -19.99 9.71
N TYR A 63 7.87 -21.23 9.41
CA TYR A 63 8.04 -21.66 8.02
C TYR A 63 6.74 -22.20 7.43
N VAL A 64 6.47 -21.81 6.18
CA VAL A 64 5.41 -22.34 5.33
C VAL A 64 6.00 -22.80 3.99
N ASP A 65 5.32 -23.69 3.28
CA ASP A 65 5.74 -24.09 1.93
C ASP A 65 5.35 -23.01 0.92
N LYS A 66 4.15 -22.44 1.06
CA LYS A 66 3.65 -21.28 0.32
C LYS A 66 3.00 -20.29 1.28
N PHE A 67 3.11 -19.00 1.02
CA PHE A 67 2.52 -17.98 1.89
C PHE A 67 1.00 -18.14 2.10
N LYS A 68 0.26 -18.67 1.11
CA LYS A 68 -1.17 -18.97 1.24
C LYS A 68 -1.49 -19.99 2.33
N ASP A 69 -0.52 -20.80 2.75
CA ASP A 69 -0.68 -21.81 3.81
C ASP A 69 -0.93 -21.15 5.18
N ILE A 70 -0.75 -19.82 5.29
CA ILE A 70 -1.13 -19.05 6.48
C ILE A 70 -2.60 -19.22 6.83
N LEU A 71 -3.45 -19.51 5.84
CA LEU A 71 -4.89 -19.79 6.02
C LEU A 71 -5.16 -21.19 6.63
N SER A 72 -4.18 -22.09 6.64
CA SER A 72 -4.37 -23.42 7.21
C SER A 72 -4.57 -23.36 8.73
N LEU A 73 -5.43 -24.25 9.25
CA LEU A 73 -5.68 -24.32 10.70
C LEU A 73 -4.40 -24.57 11.50
N LYS A 74 -3.46 -25.35 10.94
CA LYS A 74 -2.15 -25.61 11.57
C LYS A 74 -1.39 -24.32 11.83
N ILE A 75 -1.23 -23.48 10.81
CA ILE A 75 -0.46 -22.22 10.93
C ILE A 75 -1.22 -21.22 11.80
N GLN A 76 -2.53 -21.08 11.62
CA GLN A 76 -3.34 -20.20 12.45
C GLN A 76 -3.28 -20.59 13.93
N ASN A 77 -3.29 -21.88 14.25
CA ASN A 77 -3.17 -22.36 15.64
C ASN A 77 -1.78 -22.03 16.21
N GLU A 78 -0.71 -22.13 15.42
CA GLU A 78 0.63 -21.72 15.86
C GLU A 78 0.71 -20.19 16.14
N LEU A 79 0.04 -19.38 15.33
CA LEU A 79 -0.05 -17.94 15.58
C LEU A 79 -0.89 -17.62 16.83
N LYS A 80 -2.02 -18.32 17.01
CA LYS A 80 -2.90 -18.13 18.18
C LYS A 80 -2.23 -18.56 19.50
N LYS A 81 -1.50 -19.67 19.52
CA LYS A 81 -0.74 -20.14 20.70
C LYS A 81 0.26 -19.08 21.20
N ARG A 82 0.76 -18.21 20.31
CA ARG A 82 1.70 -17.14 20.62
C ARG A 82 1.01 -15.79 20.88
N ASN A 83 -0.33 -15.77 20.98
CA ASN A 83 -1.14 -14.55 21.10
C ASN A 83 -0.77 -13.52 20.01
N CYS A 84 -0.66 -13.96 18.76
CA CYS A 84 -0.26 -13.08 17.67
C CYS A 84 -1.35 -12.06 17.33
N ILE A 85 -0.91 -10.82 17.08
CA ILE A 85 -1.65 -9.80 16.35
C ILE A 85 -0.96 -9.67 14.98
N PHE A 86 -1.70 -9.96 13.93
CA PHE A 86 -1.18 -10.00 12.57
C PHE A 86 -1.28 -8.62 11.91
N ILE A 87 -0.18 -8.14 11.32
CA ILE A 87 -0.14 -6.87 10.60
C ILE A 87 -0.21 -7.15 9.08
N PRO A 88 -1.33 -6.81 8.41
CA PRO A 88 -1.46 -7.02 6.98
C PRO A 88 -0.70 -5.95 6.19
N HIS A 89 -0.05 -6.36 5.12
CA HIS A 89 0.54 -5.50 4.10
C HIS A 89 0.32 -6.11 2.71
N ARG A 90 0.66 -5.41 1.65
CA ARG A 90 0.34 -5.82 0.27
C ARG A 90 0.67 -7.29 -0.07
N SER A 91 1.79 -7.79 0.42
CA SER A 91 2.17 -9.18 0.12
C SER A 91 1.23 -10.22 0.74
N PHE A 92 0.54 -9.89 1.85
CA PHE A 92 -0.48 -10.79 2.39
C PHE A 92 -1.64 -10.96 1.41
N GLU A 93 -2.12 -9.87 0.85
CA GLU A 93 -3.20 -9.88 -0.14
C GLU A 93 -2.78 -10.62 -1.42
N VAL A 94 -1.62 -10.25 -1.98
CA VAL A 94 -1.12 -10.80 -3.24
C VAL A 94 -0.81 -12.30 -3.15
N TYR A 95 -0.21 -12.76 -2.04
CA TYR A 95 0.19 -14.16 -1.92
C TYR A 95 -0.96 -15.08 -1.49
N VAL A 96 -1.90 -14.59 -0.72
CA VAL A 96 -3.12 -15.33 -0.38
C VAL A 96 -4.08 -15.33 -1.57
N ASN A 97 -4.27 -14.18 -2.20
CA ASN A 97 -5.10 -13.96 -3.39
C ASN A 97 -6.54 -14.53 -3.26
N ASP A 98 -7.11 -14.43 -2.06
CA ASP A 98 -8.46 -14.90 -1.73
C ASP A 98 -9.01 -14.02 -0.59
N TYR A 99 -9.71 -12.94 -0.97
CA TYR A 99 -10.26 -12.00 0.00
C TYR A 99 -11.36 -12.60 0.86
N ASP A 100 -12.17 -13.51 0.32
CA ASP A 100 -13.21 -14.18 1.10
C ASP A 100 -12.61 -15.08 2.17
N ALA A 101 -11.49 -15.74 1.87
CA ALA A 101 -10.77 -16.51 2.86
C ALA A 101 -10.07 -15.63 3.90
N ILE A 102 -9.50 -14.50 3.49
CA ILE A 102 -8.92 -13.52 4.43
C ILE A 102 -9.99 -13.01 5.41
N GLU A 103 -11.15 -12.65 4.90
CA GLU A 103 -12.23 -12.09 5.73
C GLU A 103 -12.90 -13.13 6.63
N ASN A 104 -13.17 -14.33 6.11
CA ASN A 104 -14.04 -15.30 6.76
C ASN A 104 -13.31 -16.53 7.35
N LYS A 105 -12.10 -16.85 6.90
CA LYS A 105 -11.35 -18.04 7.33
C LYS A 105 -10.07 -17.71 8.11
N PHE A 106 -9.53 -16.51 8.00
CA PHE A 106 -8.37 -16.11 8.76
C PHE A 106 -8.78 -15.58 10.13
N ASN A 107 -8.70 -16.45 11.14
CA ASN A 107 -9.20 -16.23 12.51
C ASN A 107 -8.08 -15.85 13.51
N VAL A 108 -6.97 -15.32 13.04
CA VAL A 108 -5.94 -14.66 13.86
C VAL A 108 -6.32 -13.18 13.95
N PRO A 109 -6.24 -12.52 15.11
CA PRO A 109 -6.52 -11.09 15.20
C PRO A 109 -5.66 -10.28 14.21
N VAL A 110 -6.33 -9.58 13.29
CA VAL A 110 -5.69 -8.73 12.28
C VAL A 110 -5.79 -7.28 12.73
N PHE A 111 -4.66 -6.59 12.86
CA PHE A 111 -4.65 -5.15 13.12
C PHE A 111 -5.20 -4.40 11.91
N GLY A 112 -6.19 -3.58 12.13
CA GLY A 112 -6.89 -2.89 11.05
C GLY A 112 -8.25 -3.52 10.72
N ASN A 113 -8.84 -3.07 9.64
CA ASN A 113 -10.11 -3.58 9.12
C ASN A 113 -9.87 -4.44 7.87
N LYS A 114 -9.90 -5.77 8.03
CA LYS A 114 -9.62 -6.70 6.93
C LYS A 114 -10.61 -6.61 5.77
N LYS A 115 -11.84 -6.07 5.98
CA LYS A 115 -12.81 -5.84 4.92
C LYS A 115 -12.40 -4.74 3.93
N LEU A 116 -11.48 -3.85 4.34
CA LEU A 116 -10.98 -2.80 3.45
C LEU A 116 -9.90 -3.30 2.48
N LEU A 117 -9.27 -4.46 2.74
CA LEU A 117 -8.17 -4.98 1.94
C LEU A 117 -8.58 -5.19 0.48
N ARG A 118 -9.75 -5.81 0.24
CA ARG A 118 -10.25 -6.05 -1.13
C ARG A 118 -10.49 -4.76 -1.93
N LEU A 119 -10.74 -3.64 -1.25
CA LEU A 119 -11.05 -2.38 -1.92
C LEU A 119 -9.85 -1.77 -2.66
N GLU A 120 -8.64 -2.24 -2.36
CA GLU A 120 -7.44 -1.87 -3.13
C GLU A 120 -7.48 -2.42 -4.57
N GLU A 121 -8.17 -3.55 -4.77
CA GLU A 121 -8.26 -4.17 -6.08
C GLU A 121 -9.28 -3.47 -6.98
N ARG A 122 -8.82 -3.05 -8.17
CA ARG A 122 -9.63 -2.30 -9.14
C ARG A 122 -10.71 -3.16 -9.82
N THR A 123 -10.57 -4.48 -9.74
CA THR A 123 -11.52 -5.47 -10.28
C THR A 123 -12.63 -5.83 -9.32
N GLU A 124 -12.46 -5.51 -8.03
CA GLU A 124 -13.50 -5.71 -7.02
C GLU A 124 -14.61 -4.64 -7.13
N SER A 125 -15.79 -4.95 -6.61
CA SER A 125 -16.90 -4.01 -6.52
C SER A 125 -17.57 -4.13 -5.14
N PRO A 126 -17.58 -3.08 -4.33
CA PRO A 126 -16.93 -1.77 -4.55
C PRO A 126 -15.40 -1.85 -4.50
N ASN A 127 -14.73 -0.79 -4.97
CA ASN A 127 -13.27 -0.70 -4.99
C ASN A 127 -12.76 0.69 -4.59
N GLN A 128 -11.46 0.92 -4.73
CA GLN A 128 -10.82 2.18 -4.33
C GLN A 128 -11.41 3.44 -5.01
N TYR A 129 -11.91 3.33 -6.24
CA TYR A 129 -12.54 4.49 -6.91
C TYR A 129 -13.89 4.84 -6.29
N ASP A 130 -14.63 3.83 -5.81
CA ASP A 130 -15.88 4.06 -5.08
C ASP A 130 -15.59 4.75 -3.74
N LEU A 131 -14.52 4.32 -3.03
CA LEU A 131 -14.08 5.01 -1.81
C LEU A 131 -13.73 6.47 -2.07
N LEU A 132 -12.93 6.76 -3.11
CA LEU A 132 -12.56 8.13 -3.47
C LEU A 132 -13.78 8.97 -3.82
N LYS A 133 -14.74 8.39 -4.56
CA LYS A 133 -16.00 9.06 -4.90
C LYS A 133 -16.86 9.36 -3.66
N TRP A 134 -17.03 8.39 -2.76
CA TRP A 134 -17.80 8.58 -1.52
C TRP A 134 -17.13 9.59 -0.59
N ALA A 135 -15.81 9.65 -0.59
CA ALA A 135 -15.04 10.63 0.17
C ALA A 135 -14.97 12.01 -0.48
N ASN A 136 -15.56 12.20 -1.66
CA ASN A 136 -15.42 13.43 -2.45
C ASN A 136 -13.93 13.82 -2.62
N ILE A 137 -13.09 12.84 -2.94
CA ILE A 137 -11.66 13.02 -3.21
C ILE A 137 -11.45 13.01 -4.72
N LYS A 138 -10.68 13.97 -5.22
CA LYS A 138 -10.37 14.05 -6.63
C LYS A 138 -9.47 12.93 -7.08
N PHE A 139 -9.83 12.31 -8.19
CA PHE A 139 -9.05 11.23 -8.84
C PHE A 139 -9.10 11.38 -10.37
N PRO A 140 -8.20 10.74 -11.14
CA PRO A 140 -8.20 10.84 -12.59
C PRO A 140 -9.56 10.46 -13.20
N LYS A 141 -10.04 11.27 -14.17
CA LYS A 141 -11.31 11.00 -14.87
C LYS A 141 -11.24 9.62 -15.54
N ARG A 142 -12.25 8.79 -15.29
CA ARG A 142 -12.37 7.48 -15.94
C ARG A 142 -13.31 7.53 -17.11
N PHE A 143 -12.96 6.83 -18.18
CA PHE A 143 -13.76 6.70 -19.39
C PHE A 143 -14.30 5.28 -19.48
N LYS A 144 -15.63 5.15 -19.53
CA LYS A 144 -16.28 3.85 -19.71
C LYS A 144 -16.23 3.38 -21.16
N ASN A 145 -16.26 4.33 -22.09
CA ASN A 145 -16.26 4.06 -23.53
C ASN A 145 -15.05 4.75 -24.16
N PRO A 146 -14.23 4.06 -24.94
CA PRO A 146 -13.13 4.68 -25.67
C PRO A 146 -13.57 5.83 -26.62
N LYS A 147 -14.82 5.83 -27.08
CA LYS A 147 -15.38 6.91 -27.91
C LYS A 147 -15.48 8.24 -27.19
N ASP A 148 -15.47 8.23 -25.86
CA ASP A 148 -15.61 9.43 -25.02
C ASP A 148 -14.25 10.05 -24.67
N ILE A 149 -13.15 9.55 -25.19
CA ILE A 149 -11.79 10.06 -24.92
C ILE A 149 -11.66 11.46 -25.54
N ASP A 150 -11.53 12.45 -24.65
CA ASP A 150 -11.45 13.88 -24.95
C ASP A 150 -10.11 14.54 -24.54
N ARG A 151 -9.18 13.73 -24.02
CA ARG A 151 -7.88 14.16 -23.49
C ARG A 151 -6.88 13.03 -23.45
N LEU A 152 -5.62 13.31 -23.09
CA LEU A 152 -4.61 12.30 -22.91
C LEU A 152 -5.04 11.32 -21.80
N VAL A 153 -5.11 10.05 -22.16
CA VAL A 153 -5.46 8.95 -21.23
C VAL A 153 -4.36 7.91 -21.18
N LEU A 154 -4.29 7.22 -20.04
CA LEU A 154 -3.54 5.99 -19.87
C LEU A 154 -4.52 4.82 -19.88
N VAL A 155 -4.33 3.92 -20.83
CA VAL A 155 -5.07 2.66 -20.94
C VAL A 155 -4.30 1.58 -20.19
N LYS A 156 -4.90 1.02 -19.15
CA LYS A 156 -4.30 0.02 -18.25
C LYS A 156 -4.89 -1.35 -18.58
N ALA A 157 -4.35 -2.03 -19.57
CA ALA A 157 -4.70 -3.40 -19.91
C ALA A 157 -3.77 -4.38 -19.20
N GLN A 158 -4.24 -5.61 -18.95
CA GLN A 158 -3.39 -6.67 -18.43
C GLN A 158 -2.54 -7.22 -19.57
N GLN A 159 -1.25 -7.44 -19.30
CA GLN A 159 -0.34 -8.02 -20.28
C GLN A 159 -0.46 -9.56 -20.29
N GLU A 160 -0.49 -10.16 -21.49
CA GLU A 160 -0.69 -11.61 -21.65
C GLU A 160 0.57 -12.43 -21.35
N LYS A 161 1.76 -11.91 -21.68
CA LYS A 161 3.01 -12.67 -21.61
C LYS A 161 3.72 -12.64 -20.27
N VAL A 162 3.48 -11.63 -19.45
CA VAL A 162 4.13 -11.44 -18.15
C VAL A 162 3.11 -10.93 -17.13
N SER A 163 2.74 -11.76 -16.17
CA SER A 163 1.67 -11.48 -15.21
C SER A 163 1.92 -10.26 -14.32
N PHE A 164 3.15 -9.74 -14.25
CA PHE A 164 3.54 -8.61 -13.42
C PHE A 164 3.70 -7.29 -14.19
N GLU A 165 3.71 -7.32 -15.50
CA GLU A 165 3.78 -6.12 -16.33
C GLU A 165 2.40 -5.80 -16.90
N ARG A 166 2.09 -4.52 -16.96
CA ARG A 166 0.79 -4.03 -17.42
C ARG A 166 0.98 -3.53 -18.85
N GLY A 167 0.16 -4.01 -19.78
CA GLY A 167 0.11 -3.52 -21.16
C GLY A 167 -0.45 -2.10 -21.22
N PHE A 168 0.31 -1.12 -20.73
CA PHE A 168 -0.10 0.28 -20.71
C PHE A 168 0.17 0.95 -22.05
N PHE A 169 -0.75 1.84 -22.46
CA PHE A 169 -0.52 2.71 -23.59
C PHE A 169 -1.29 4.02 -23.45
N PHE A 170 -0.81 5.02 -24.17
CA PHE A 170 -1.42 6.34 -24.22
C PHE A 170 -2.33 6.48 -25.44
N ALA A 171 -3.36 7.30 -25.31
CA ALA A 171 -4.19 7.79 -26.39
C ALA A 171 -4.78 9.16 -26.00
N SER A 172 -4.95 10.05 -26.96
CA SER A 172 -5.58 11.36 -26.75
C SER A 172 -6.94 11.49 -27.49
N SER A 173 -7.29 10.47 -28.25
CA SER A 173 -8.52 10.42 -29.04
C SER A 173 -8.99 8.97 -29.24
N PRO A 174 -10.28 8.76 -29.61
CA PRO A 174 -10.78 7.43 -29.99
C PRO A 174 -9.98 6.78 -31.12
N LYS A 175 -9.54 7.56 -32.10
CA LYS A 175 -8.75 7.09 -33.25
C LYS A 175 -7.39 6.54 -32.80
N GLU A 176 -6.67 7.29 -31.97
CA GLU A 176 -5.39 6.83 -31.43
C GLU A 176 -5.55 5.59 -30.55
N PHE A 177 -6.60 5.53 -29.72
CA PHE A 177 -6.93 4.34 -28.94
C PHE A 177 -7.06 3.11 -29.82
N GLU A 178 -7.81 3.18 -30.93
CA GLU A 178 -7.99 2.05 -31.83
C GLU A 178 -6.68 1.64 -32.51
N GLN A 179 -5.86 2.60 -32.95
CA GLN A 179 -4.58 2.35 -33.57
C GLN A 179 -3.60 1.64 -32.65
N GLU A 180 -3.43 2.18 -31.45
CA GLU A 180 -2.52 1.62 -30.44
C GLU A 180 -3.01 0.25 -29.92
N ALA A 181 -4.31 0.08 -29.74
CA ALA A 181 -4.88 -1.21 -29.36
C ALA A 181 -4.64 -2.29 -30.41
N LYS A 182 -4.89 -1.99 -31.71
CA LYS A 182 -4.63 -2.91 -32.84
C LYS A 182 -3.16 -3.32 -32.88
N LYS A 183 -2.23 -2.36 -32.76
CA LYS A 183 -0.79 -2.61 -32.76
C LYS A 183 -0.37 -3.56 -31.65
N ARG A 184 -0.87 -3.36 -30.42
CA ARG A 184 -0.53 -4.19 -29.26
C ARG A 184 -1.16 -5.58 -29.31
N ILE A 185 -2.36 -5.70 -29.84
CA ILE A 185 -2.99 -7.00 -30.07
C ILE A 185 -2.21 -7.77 -31.12
N ALA A 186 -1.83 -7.13 -32.25
CA ALA A 186 -1.07 -7.76 -33.33
C ALA A 186 0.32 -8.25 -32.86
N SER A 187 0.97 -7.53 -31.95
CA SER A 187 2.25 -7.94 -31.33
C SER A 187 2.08 -9.00 -30.21
N GLY A 188 0.84 -9.36 -29.86
CA GLY A 188 0.56 -10.31 -28.78
C GLY A 188 0.88 -9.76 -27.38
N LEU A 189 1.01 -8.44 -27.23
CA LEU A 189 1.28 -7.80 -25.95
C LEU A 189 0.04 -7.81 -25.05
N ILE A 190 -1.14 -7.58 -25.64
CA ILE A 190 -2.44 -7.62 -24.97
C ILE A 190 -3.43 -8.45 -25.79
N SER A 191 -4.44 -9.03 -25.14
CA SER A 191 -5.53 -9.70 -25.83
C SER A 191 -6.74 -8.79 -26.05
N LYS A 192 -7.67 -9.20 -26.93
CA LYS A 192 -8.97 -8.53 -27.08
C LYS A 192 -9.75 -8.56 -25.75
N LYS A 193 -9.60 -9.62 -24.94
CA LYS A 193 -10.25 -9.75 -23.64
C LYS A 193 -9.67 -8.74 -22.66
N SER A 194 -8.35 -8.68 -22.50
CA SER A 194 -7.69 -7.74 -21.58
C SER A 194 -7.94 -6.28 -21.97
N LEU A 195 -8.08 -5.98 -23.27
CA LEU A 195 -8.47 -4.65 -23.73
C LEU A 195 -9.92 -4.30 -23.33
N LYS A 196 -10.85 -5.25 -23.43
CA LYS A 196 -12.25 -5.04 -23.01
C LYS A 196 -12.37 -4.76 -21.50
N GLU A 197 -11.49 -5.36 -20.72
CA GLU A 197 -11.42 -5.20 -19.24
C GLU A 197 -10.49 -4.04 -18.83
N ALA A 198 -9.87 -3.35 -19.79
CA ALA A 198 -8.92 -2.29 -19.53
C ALA A 198 -9.56 -1.08 -18.86
N ILE A 199 -8.84 -0.50 -17.92
CA ILE A 199 -9.20 0.77 -17.31
C ILE A 199 -8.63 1.89 -18.17
N ILE A 200 -9.49 2.79 -18.63
CA ILE A 200 -9.13 4.00 -19.36
C ILE A 200 -9.28 5.17 -18.40
N GLU A 201 -8.18 5.82 -18.07
CA GLU A 201 -8.20 6.97 -17.15
C GLU A 201 -7.36 8.13 -17.67
N GLU A 202 -7.74 9.34 -17.30
CA GLU A 202 -6.99 10.56 -17.56
C GLU A 202 -5.53 10.38 -17.13
N PHE A 203 -4.60 10.73 -18.01
CA PHE A 203 -3.20 10.80 -17.63
C PHE A 203 -2.91 12.17 -17.03
N VAL A 204 -2.85 12.21 -15.71
CA VAL A 204 -2.55 13.43 -14.97
C VAL A 204 -1.03 13.61 -14.89
N VAL A 205 -0.55 14.75 -15.36
CA VAL A 205 0.86 15.14 -15.23
C VAL A 205 1.03 15.94 -13.94
N GLY A 206 1.92 15.50 -13.06
CA GLY A 206 2.17 16.14 -11.78
C GLY A 206 3.32 15.48 -11.02
N THR A 207 3.67 16.06 -9.89
CA THR A 207 4.68 15.48 -8.98
C THR A 207 4.06 14.36 -8.16
N SER A 208 4.64 13.17 -8.24
CA SER A 208 4.16 12.01 -7.47
C SER A 208 4.51 12.16 -5.99
N VAL A 209 3.52 12.05 -5.13
CA VAL A 209 3.67 12.03 -3.67
C VAL A 209 2.69 11.04 -3.06
N ASN A 210 3.19 10.19 -2.18
CA ASN A 210 2.39 9.31 -1.36
C ASN A 210 2.22 9.95 0.03
N PHE A 211 0.99 10.15 0.46
CA PHE A 211 0.67 10.56 1.82
C PHE A 211 0.47 9.31 2.67
N ASN A 212 1.34 9.09 3.65
CA ASN A 212 1.25 7.95 4.56
C ASN A 212 0.59 8.42 5.87
N PHE A 213 -0.69 8.13 5.97
CA PHE A 213 -1.51 8.48 7.12
C PHE A 213 -1.60 7.34 8.13
N PHE A 214 -1.99 7.71 9.34
CA PHE A 214 -2.39 6.80 10.38
C PHE A 214 -3.68 7.31 11.04
N TYR A 215 -4.73 6.50 11.06
CA TYR A 215 -5.90 6.78 11.86
C TYR A 215 -5.84 6.04 13.20
N SER A 216 -5.63 6.79 14.28
CA SER A 216 -5.69 6.25 15.63
C SER A 216 -7.14 6.02 16.04
N ALA A 217 -7.59 4.77 16.05
CA ALA A 217 -8.93 4.43 16.52
C ALA A 217 -9.06 4.61 18.04
N VAL A 218 -7.97 4.39 18.79
CA VAL A 218 -7.91 4.60 20.25
C VAL A 218 -7.93 6.09 20.59
N GLY A 219 -7.20 6.91 19.82
CA GLY A 219 -7.10 8.37 20.01
C GLY A 219 -8.13 9.18 19.22
N LYS A 220 -8.87 8.54 18.31
CA LYS A 220 -9.87 9.16 17.41
C LYS A 220 -9.31 10.35 16.64
N ARG A 221 -8.11 10.21 16.06
CA ARG A 221 -7.45 11.28 15.30
C ARG A 221 -6.73 10.75 14.08
N LEU A 222 -6.66 11.59 13.06
CA LEU A 222 -5.83 11.38 11.89
C LEU A 222 -4.43 11.96 12.12
N GLU A 223 -3.42 11.28 11.61
CA GLU A 223 -2.01 11.67 11.71
C GLU A 223 -1.36 11.51 10.34
N LEU A 224 -0.61 12.50 9.89
CA LEU A 224 0.31 12.35 8.76
C LEU A 224 1.65 11.85 9.33
N VAL A 225 2.01 10.61 9.06
CA VAL A 225 3.25 10.00 9.58
C VAL A 225 4.44 10.36 8.71
N GLY A 226 4.23 10.46 7.40
CA GLY A 226 5.28 10.87 6.48
C GLY A 226 4.84 10.86 5.02
N THR A 227 5.72 11.33 4.15
CA THR A 227 5.50 11.37 2.71
C THR A 227 6.69 10.81 1.96
N ASP A 228 6.44 10.20 0.81
CA ASP A 228 7.45 9.60 -0.04
C ASP A 228 7.06 9.65 -1.52
N THR A 229 8.01 9.34 -2.38
CA THR A 229 7.79 9.05 -3.79
C THR A 229 8.40 7.72 -4.17
N ARG A 230 7.83 7.06 -5.18
CA ARG A 230 8.32 5.77 -5.66
C ARG A 230 9.54 5.92 -6.56
N ARG A 231 10.47 4.98 -6.42
CA ARG A 231 11.52 4.73 -7.39
C ARG A 231 11.14 3.50 -8.24
N GLN A 232 11.28 3.63 -9.54
CA GLN A 232 10.86 2.61 -10.48
C GLN A 232 12.05 2.15 -11.34
N THR A 233 12.12 0.84 -11.59
CA THR A 233 13.17 0.24 -12.38
C THR A 233 13.28 0.88 -13.75
N ASN A 234 14.51 1.00 -14.19
CA ASN A 234 15.10 1.68 -15.33
C ASN A 234 14.51 3.05 -15.69
N LEU A 235 13.22 3.33 -15.39
CA LEU A 235 12.63 4.65 -15.55
C LEU A 235 13.45 5.74 -14.85
N ASP A 236 13.84 5.52 -13.60
CA ASP A 236 14.66 6.47 -12.83
C ASP A 236 16.00 6.78 -13.53
N GLY A 237 16.65 5.77 -14.10
CA GLY A 237 17.86 5.94 -14.87
C GLY A 237 17.61 6.60 -16.24
N PHE A 238 16.55 6.17 -16.90
CA PHE A 238 16.14 6.69 -18.20
C PHE A 238 15.83 8.20 -18.17
N LEU A 239 15.08 8.64 -17.15
CA LEU A 239 14.72 10.06 -16.97
C LEU A 239 15.92 10.99 -16.65
N ARG A 240 17.08 10.43 -16.29
CA ARG A 240 18.32 11.20 -16.06
C ARG A 240 19.10 11.48 -17.34
N LEU A 241 18.75 10.84 -18.45
CA LEU A 241 19.39 11.10 -19.74
C LEU A 241 18.86 12.41 -20.32
N PRO A 242 19.68 13.16 -21.07
CA PRO A 242 19.21 14.25 -21.93
C PRO A 242 18.15 13.75 -22.91
N ALA A 243 17.18 14.60 -23.30
CA ALA A 243 16.03 14.22 -24.11
C ALA A 243 16.42 13.49 -25.40
N GLN A 244 17.47 13.93 -26.10
CA GLN A 244 17.95 13.28 -27.32
C GLN A 244 18.41 11.84 -27.04
N GLN A 245 19.10 11.62 -25.93
CA GLN A 245 19.58 10.29 -25.54
C GLN A 245 18.41 9.40 -25.06
N GLN A 246 17.36 9.97 -24.44
CA GLN A 246 16.15 9.21 -24.13
C GLN A 246 15.48 8.67 -25.40
N ILE A 247 15.34 9.49 -26.43
CA ILE A 247 14.76 9.07 -27.73
C ILE A 247 15.61 7.97 -28.38
N GLU A 248 16.92 8.08 -28.30
CA GLU A 248 17.85 7.08 -28.83
C GLU A 248 17.76 5.78 -28.03
N ALA A 249 17.87 5.84 -26.72
CA ALA A 249 17.83 4.68 -25.82
C ALA A 249 16.49 3.95 -25.88
N ALA A 250 15.37 4.65 -26.08
CA ALA A 250 14.03 4.07 -26.22
C ALA A 250 13.89 3.11 -27.42
N ARG A 251 14.82 3.14 -28.37
CA ARG A 251 14.86 2.18 -29.51
C ARG A 251 15.38 0.81 -29.07
N TYR A 252 16.12 0.75 -27.96
CA TYR A 252 16.82 -0.45 -27.48
C TYR A 252 16.36 -0.90 -26.10
N LEU A 253 15.69 -0.04 -25.33
CA LEU A 253 15.28 -0.27 -23.97
C LEU A 253 13.76 -0.18 -23.82
N GLU A 254 13.17 -1.21 -23.25
CA GLU A 254 11.82 -1.13 -22.74
C GLU A 254 11.85 -0.46 -21.34
N VAL A 255 11.11 0.65 -21.21
CA VAL A 255 10.99 1.36 -19.92
C VAL A 255 10.02 0.60 -19.03
N THR A 256 10.48 0.19 -17.85
CA THR A 256 9.69 -0.55 -16.88
C THR A 256 9.36 0.30 -15.65
N PHE A 257 8.20 0.06 -15.08
CA PHE A 257 7.63 0.81 -13.94
C PHE A 257 7.57 -0.05 -12.67
N LYS A 258 8.42 -1.07 -12.57
CA LYS A 258 8.46 -1.93 -11.39
C LYS A 258 9.05 -1.15 -10.21
N GLU A 259 8.32 -1.15 -9.10
CA GLU A 259 8.76 -0.49 -7.87
C GLU A 259 10.04 -1.13 -7.32
N MET A 260 11.04 -0.30 -7.06
CA MET A 260 12.34 -0.68 -6.50
C MET A 260 12.64 -0.04 -5.15
N GLY A 261 11.70 0.74 -4.64
CA GLY A 261 11.85 1.40 -3.36
C GLY A 261 11.19 2.77 -3.34
N HIS A 262 11.39 3.45 -2.22
CA HIS A 262 10.77 4.74 -1.94
C HIS A 262 11.84 5.74 -1.51
N THR A 263 11.63 7.00 -1.86
CA THR A 263 12.44 8.13 -1.41
C THR A 263 11.56 9.03 -0.55
N ALA A 264 12.00 9.33 0.67
CA ALA A 264 11.36 10.30 1.54
C ALA A 264 11.39 11.68 0.89
N VAL A 265 10.25 12.36 0.89
CA VAL A 265 10.10 13.72 0.34
C VAL A 265 9.35 14.60 1.32
N THR A 266 9.53 15.92 1.22
CA THR A 266 8.76 16.90 1.97
C THR A 266 7.89 17.73 1.02
N LEU A 267 6.87 18.36 1.57
CA LEU A 267 5.93 19.21 0.86
C LEU A 267 5.92 20.62 1.44
N PRO A 268 5.52 21.62 0.66
CA PRO A 268 5.16 22.92 1.20
C PRO A 268 4.05 22.76 2.27
N GLU A 269 4.17 23.48 3.38
CA GLU A 269 3.19 23.41 4.48
C GLU A 269 1.77 23.78 4.03
N SER A 270 1.66 24.64 3.03
CA SER A 270 0.37 25.01 2.42
C SER A 270 -0.42 23.83 1.81
N LEU A 271 0.27 22.72 1.48
CA LEU A 271 -0.40 21.51 0.98
C LEU A 271 -0.77 20.53 2.10
N ILE A 272 -0.25 20.70 3.30
CA ILE A 272 -0.51 19.78 4.42
C ILE A 272 -1.97 19.89 4.87
N GLU A 273 -2.51 21.10 4.90
CA GLU A 273 -3.91 21.32 5.26
C GLU A 273 -4.86 20.57 4.31
N GLU A 274 -4.71 20.77 2.99
CA GLU A 274 -5.50 20.03 1.99
C GLU A 274 -5.31 18.51 2.09
N ALA A 275 -4.08 18.05 2.31
CA ALA A 275 -3.80 16.63 2.49
C ALA A 275 -4.51 16.05 3.71
N MET A 276 -4.51 16.76 4.85
CA MET A 276 -5.21 16.35 6.07
C MET A 276 -6.72 16.31 5.85
N GLU A 277 -7.31 17.32 5.22
CA GLU A 277 -8.73 17.33 4.88
C GLU A 277 -9.13 16.13 3.98
N ILE A 278 -8.27 15.80 2.99
CA ILE A 278 -8.46 14.63 2.13
C ILE A 278 -8.44 13.35 2.98
N GLY A 279 -7.47 13.23 3.89
CA GLY A 279 -7.37 12.10 4.80
C GLY A 279 -8.57 11.96 5.72
N GLU A 280 -9.09 13.07 6.28
CA GLU A 280 -10.30 13.08 7.13
C GLU A 280 -11.54 12.64 6.36
N ARG A 281 -11.73 13.14 5.13
CA ARG A 281 -12.83 12.71 4.26
C ARG A 281 -12.74 11.22 3.94
N PHE A 282 -11.55 10.70 3.70
CA PHE A 282 -11.32 9.27 3.48
C PHE A 282 -11.70 8.44 4.72
N VAL A 283 -11.22 8.82 5.90
CA VAL A 283 -11.57 8.15 7.18
C VAL A 283 -13.09 8.11 7.36
N LYS A 284 -13.75 9.26 7.23
CA LYS A 284 -15.21 9.38 7.36
C LYS A 284 -15.97 8.49 6.38
N ALA A 285 -15.57 8.47 5.12
CA ALA A 285 -16.19 7.62 4.09
C ALA A 285 -16.03 6.13 4.41
N THR A 286 -14.85 5.70 4.86
CA THR A 286 -14.63 4.30 5.25
C THR A 286 -15.46 3.91 6.47
N GLN A 287 -15.61 4.80 7.46
CA GLN A 287 -16.44 4.55 8.64
C GLN A 287 -17.92 4.41 8.28
N GLN A 288 -18.42 5.22 7.36
CA GLN A 288 -19.82 5.19 6.92
C GLN A 288 -20.15 3.94 6.09
N LYS A 289 -19.19 3.44 5.30
CA LYS A 289 -19.42 2.35 4.34
C LYS A 289 -18.99 0.98 4.85
N PHE A 290 -17.98 0.93 5.70
CA PHE A 290 -17.33 -0.30 6.16
C PHE A 290 -16.98 -0.23 7.65
N SER A 291 -17.99 -0.12 8.52
CA SER A 291 -17.76 -0.08 9.97
C SER A 291 -16.74 -1.16 10.41
N PRO A 292 -15.78 -0.81 11.25
CA PRO A 292 -15.54 0.46 11.94
C PRO A 292 -14.78 1.52 11.12
N GLY A 293 -14.55 1.32 9.83
CA GLY A 293 -13.76 2.16 8.95
C GLY A 293 -12.28 1.76 8.92
N VAL A 294 -11.45 2.64 8.40
CA VAL A 294 -10.00 2.43 8.42
C VAL A 294 -9.47 2.54 9.86
N ILE A 295 -8.57 1.64 10.22
CA ILE A 295 -7.89 1.58 11.51
C ILE A 295 -6.40 1.49 11.22
N GLY A 296 -5.61 2.35 11.84
CA GLY A 296 -4.18 2.35 11.67
C GLY A 296 -3.73 2.95 10.34
N PRO A 297 -2.68 2.37 9.71
CA PRO A 297 -2.04 2.96 8.55
C PRO A 297 -2.85 2.81 7.27
N PHE A 298 -2.80 3.86 6.46
CA PHE A 298 -3.23 3.84 5.07
C PHE A 298 -2.41 4.84 4.25
N ALA A 299 -2.36 4.67 2.95
CA ALA A 299 -1.68 5.61 2.07
C ALA A 299 -2.58 6.03 0.91
N LEU A 300 -2.52 7.32 0.59
CA LEU A 300 -3.12 7.91 -0.60
C LEU A 300 -2.01 8.31 -1.55
N GLN A 301 -1.92 7.62 -2.68
CA GLN A 301 -0.91 7.88 -3.68
C GLN A 301 -1.44 8.93 -4.64
N SER A 302 -0.72 10.03 -4.77
CA SER A 302 -1.24 11.23 -5.39
C SER A 302 -0.27 11.83 -6.40
N LEU A 303 -0.83 12.62 -7.29
CA LEU A 303 -0.10 13.55 -8.15
C LEU A 303 -0.49 14.96 -7.73
N ILE A 304 0.52 15.81 -7.51
CA ILE A 304 0.33 17.24 -7.25
C ILE A 304 0.52 17.96 -8.57
N ARG A 305 -0.52 18.60 -9.08
CA ARG A 305 -0.49 19.35 -10.33
C ARG A 305 -0.79 20.83 -10.13
N PRO A 306 -0.18 21.71 -10.94
CA PRO A 306 -0.53 23.12 -10.91
C PRO A 306 -1.92 23.33 -11.57
N VAL A 307 -2.81 24.00 -10.84
CA VAL A 307 -4.06 24.55 -11.33
C VAL A 307 -4.08 26.01 -10.90
N PHE A 308 -3.47 26.87 -11.74
CA PHE A 308 -3.23 28.25 -11.37
C PHE A 308 -4.49 28.94 -10.79
N PRO A 309 -4.38 29.65 -9.64
CA PRO A 309 -3.15 29.98 -8.91
C PRO A 309 -2.74 28.96 -7.81
N LYS A 310 -3.38 27.81 -7.72
CA LYS A 310 -3.18 26.80 -6.66
C LYS A 310 -2.51 25.54 -7.18
N LEU A 311 -2.07 24.72 -6.25
CA LEU A 311 -1.73 23.33 -6.47
C LEU A 311 -2.95 22.46 -6.15
N GLU A 312 -3.07 21.30 -6.76
CA GLU A 312 -4.18 20.38 -6.59
C GLU A 312 -3.66 18.96 -6.36
N ILE A 313 -4.22 18.28 -5.37
CA ILE A 313 -3.92 16.88 -5.05
C ILE A 313 -4.91 15.98 -5.79
N VAL A 314 -4.41 15.10 -6.66
CA VAL A 314 -5.21 14.11 -7.39
C VAL A 314 -4.78 12.71 -6.96
N VAL A 315 -5.64 12.01 -6.24
CA VAL A 315 -5.36 10.65 -5.73
C VAL A 315 -5.62 9.63 -6.82
N TYR A 316 -4.61 8.80 -7.16
CA TYR A 316 -4.74 7.79 -8.20
C TYR A 316 -4.69 6.34 -7.70
N ASP A 317 -4.28 6.13 -6.45
CA ASP A 317 -4.22 4.81 -5.84
C ASP A 317 -4.38 4.90 -4.31
N VAL A 318 -5.00 3.87 -3.72
CA VAL A 318 -5.30 3.80 -2.30
C VAL A 318 -4.74 2.49 -1.74
N ALA A 319 -4.04 2.58 -0.62
CA ALA A 319 -3.59 1.42 0.14
C ALA A 319 -4.19 1.48 1.56
N PRO A 320 -5.30 0.79 1.85
CA PRO A 320 -6.01 0.86 3.14
C PRO A 320 -5.40 -0.09 4.19
N ARG A 321 -4.09 -0.25 4.18
CA ARG A 321 -3.30 -1.17 5.01
C ARG A 321 -1.88 -0.63 5.21
N PHE A 322 -1.02 -1.43 5.84
CA PHE A 322 0.38 -1.07 6.07
C PHE A 322 1.11 -0.79 4.74
N PRO A 323 1.60 0.45 4.50
CA PRO A 323 2.22 0.84 3.24
C PRO A 323 3.67 0.33 3.10
N GLY A 324 4.19 0.39 1.87
CA GLY A 324 5.54 -0.06 1.52
C GLY A 324 6.63 0.99 1.69
N SER A 325 6.49 1.93 2.61
CA SER A 325 7.29 3.16 2.69
C SER A 325 8.12 3.23 3.98
N PRO A 326 9.09 2.33 4.24
CA PRO A 326 9.86 2.35 5.49
C PRO A 326 10.70 3.62 5.66
N GLY A 327 11.03 4.32 4.58
CA GLY A 327 11.84 5.54 4.60
C GLY A 327 11.14 6.79 5.13
N ILE A 328 9.82 6.76 5.37
CA ILE A 328 9.06 7.94 5.83
C ILE A 328 9.51 8.45 7.20
N ALA A 329 10.15 7.63 8.02
CA ALA A 329 10.77 8.06 9.29
C ALA A 329 11.83 9.16 9.10
N SER A 330 12.35 9.34 7.88
CA SER A 330 13.26 10.43 7.55
C SER A 330 12.56 11.75 7.24
N THR A 331 11.21 11.77 7.19
CA THR A 331 10.42 12.99 7.04
C THR A 331 10.09 13.59 8.42
N PRO A 332 9.83 14.89 8.51
CA PRO A 332 9.64 15.54 9.81
C PRO A 332 8.26 15.35 10.42
N TYR A 333 7.26 14.86 9.68
CA TYR A 333 5.84 14.97 10.05
C TYR A 333 5.49 14.24 11.35
N SER A 334 5.94 13.00 11.53
CA SER A 334 5.75 12.31 12.81
C SER A 334 6.53 12.99 13.95
N GLY A 335 7.68 13.59 13.63
CA GLY A 335 8.48 14.38 14.58
C GLY A 335 7.73 15.60 15.11
N TYR A 336 6.98 16.29 14.26
CA TYR A 336 6.16 17.44 14.67
C TYR A 336 5.05 17.04 15.65
N LEU A 337 4.50 15.83 15.51
CA LEU A 337 3.46 15.34 16.42
C LEU A 337 4.00 14.74 17.72
N TYR A 338 5.13 14.04 17.65
CA TYR A 338 5.63 13.19 18.74
C TYR A 338 6.94 13.65 19.37
N GLY A 339 7.54 14.75 18.86
CA GLY A 339 8.86 15.22 19.30
C GLY A 339 10.02 14.31 18.86
N LYS A 340 9.73 13.25 18.09
CA LYS A 340 10.69 12.31 17.53
C LYS A 340 10.13 11.67 16.27
N SER A 341 10.99 11.38 15.30
CA SER A 341 10.59 10.67 14.09
C SER A 341 10.17 9.23 14.41
N LEU A 342 9.10 8.80 13.77
CA LEU A 342 8.55 7.45 13.91
C LEU A 342 8.49 6.76 12.56
N SER A 343 8.85 5.48 12.53
CA SER A 343 8.48 4.63 11.41
C SER A 343 7.00 4.22 11.52
N MET A 344 6.40 3.79 10.42
CA MET A 344 5.02 3.31 10.41
C MET A 344 4.87 2.08 11.33
N GLY A 345 5.86 1.15 11.30
CA GLY A 345 5.86 -0.01 12.18
C GLY A 345 5.85 0.35 13.66
N ARG A 346 6.63 1.37 14.05
CA ARG A 346 6.63 1.85 15.43
C ARG A 346 5.31 2.50 15.80
N ARG A 347 4.72 3.29 14.90
CA ARG A 347 3.42 3.92 15.17
C ARG A 347 2.29 2.89 15.36
N VAL A 348 2.29 1.81 14.55
CA VAL A 348 1.38 0.67 14.72
C VAL A 348 1.58 0.02 16.10
N ALA A 349 2.82 -0.27 16.49
CA ALA A 349 3.12 -0.89 17.77
C ALA A 349 2.68 0.00 18.96
N MET A 350 2.84 1.31 18.86
CA MET A 350 2.35 2.28 19.86
C MET A 350 0.82 2.21 20.00
N GLU A 351 0.08 2.13 18.89
CA GLU A 351 -1.39 2.00 18.94
C GLU A 351 -1.83 0.71 19.62
N ILE A 352 -1.20 -0.41 19.27
CA ILE A 352 -1.50 -1.71 19.86
C ILE A 352 -1.21 -1.68 21.38
N LYS A 353 -0.07 -1.11 21.78
CA LYS A 353 0.33 -0.96 23.18
C LYS A 353 -0.68 -0.13 23.98
N GLU A 354 -1.13 0.98 23.39
CA GLU A 354 -2.14 1.84 24.01
C GLU A 354 -3.50 1.14 24.13
N ALA A 355 -3.90 0.42 23.08
CA ALA A 355 -5.13 -0.37 23.07
C ALA A 355 -5.12 -1.48 24.13
N ILE A 356 -3.99 -2.17 24.33
CA ILE A 356 -3.82 -3.17 25.39
C ILE A 356 -3.97 -2.49 26.75
N LYS A 357 -3.27 -1.38 26.98
CA LYS A 357 -3.32 -0.62 28.24
C LYS A 357 -4.75 -0.16 28.59
N LYS A 358 -5.52 0.26 27.56
CA LYS A 358 -6.91 0.72 27.71
C LYS A 358 -7.95 -0.38 27.60
N ASN A 359 -7.55 -1.66 27.43
CA ASN A 359 -8.45 -2.80 27.19
C ASN A 359 -9.35 -2.63 25.93
N LYS A 360 -8.80 -2.00 24.90
CA LYS A 360 -9.48 -1.65 23.63
C LYS A 360 -8.98 -2.44 22.42
N LEU A 361 -8.31 -3.56 22.62
CA LEU A 361 -7.71 -4.34 21.52
C LEU A 361 -8.74 -4.75 20.46
N LYS A 362 -9.98 -5.02 20.87
CA LYS A 362 -11.09 -5.34 19.96
C LYS A 362 -11.54 -4.16 19.09
N GLU A 363 -11.20 -2.93 19.46
CA GLU A 363 -11.52 -1.74 18.67
C GLU A 363 -10.54 -1.53 17.52
N ILE A 364 -9.38 -2.20 17.54
CA ILE A 364 -8.31 -2.05 16.56
C ILE A 364 -7.97 -3.33 15.80
N THR A 365 -8.69 -4.42 16.05
CA THR A 365 -8.48 -5.71 15.39
C THR A 365 -9.77 -6.28 14.84
N THR A 366 -9.67 -6.99 13.70
CA THR A 366 -10.79 -7.72 13.09
C THR A 366 -10.46 -9.20 12.90
#